data_fa1607bed2b5c1b3c3ecff874374d75a
#
_entry.id   fa1607bed2b5c1b3c3ecff874374d75a
#
_cell.length_a   1.000
_cell.length_b   1.000
_cell.length_c   1.000
_cell.angle_alpha   90.00
_cell.angle_beta   90.00
_cell.angle_gamma   90.00
#
_symmetry.space_group_name_H-M   'P 1'
#
loop_
_entity.id
_entity.type
_entity.pdbx_description
1 polymer ?
#
loop_
_entity_poly.entity_id
_entity_poly.type
_entity_poly.pdbx_seq_one_letter_code
_entity_poly.pdbx_strand_id
1 'polypeptide(L)'
;EKVDLKALINRDDKYGEYAWSVISKIINYASSLVPGITDEFNDIDEAMRLGFNWSKGPFEMLEEIGVANFFSKYKNYEGNKFLERLADTKNEKFHGVRQKYTEIETLGKVKKTASNIDGNSSASIYRFNDYNIVEFTTKANALDYDSMDALKKATDKPLIIINESMQFSAGVNLSYTMEFANK
;
A
#
# COMPACT_ATOMS: atom_id res chain seq x y z
N GLU A 1 0.84 -2.07 18.98
CA GLU A 1 1.42 -3.39 19.35
C GLU A 1 1.58 -4.22 18.08
N LYS A 2 2.77 -4.77 17.83
CA LYS A 2 3.03 -5.53 16.61
C LYS A 2 2.43 -6.92 16.77
N VAL A 3 1.45 -7.28 15.95
CA VAL A 3 0.85 -8.63 15.99
C VAL A 3 1.87 -9.63 15.46
N ASP A 4 2.20 -10.63 16.25
CA ASP A 4 2.98 -11.80 15.84
C ASP A 4 2.05 -12.81 15.15
N LEU A 5 2.10 -12.88 13.84
CA LEU A 5 1.24 -13.76 13.04
C LEU A 5 1.46 -15.23 13.38
N LYS A 6 2.71 -15.63 13.62
CA LYS A 6 3.04 -17.02 13.96
C LYS A 6 2.43 -17.40 15.31
N ALA A 7 2.53 -16.52 16.31
CA ALA A 7 1.89 -16.74 17.59
C ALA A 7 0.36 -16.79 17.46
N LEU A 8 -0.22 -15.89 16.67
CA LEU A 8 -1.67 -15.82 16.47
C LEU A 8 -2.24 -17.10 15.87
N ILE A 9 -1.69 -17.60 14.77
CA ILE A 9 -2.21 -18.79 14.08
C ILE A 9 -1.96 -20.11 14.84
N ASN A 10 -1.07 -20.08 15.82
CA ASN A 10 -0.76 -21.25 16.66
C ASN A 10 -1.50 -21.24 18.00
N ARG A 11 -2.39 -20.27 18.23
CA ARG A 11 -3.26 -20.30 19.41
C ARG A 11 -4.22 -21.49 19.34
N ASP A 12 -4.45 -22.10 20.49
CA ASP A 12 -5.40 -23.20 20.67
C ASP A 12 -6.75 -22.67 21.17
N ASP A 13 -7.32 -21.73 20.36
CA ASP A 13 -8.63 -21.15 20.62
C ASP A 13 -9.31 -20.74 19.29
N LYS A 14 -10.60 -20.35 19.38
CA LYS A 14 -11.40 -19.92 18.22
C LYS A 14 -10.77 -18.78 17.41
N TYR A 15 -9.95 -17.95 18.00
CA TYR A 15 -9.28 -16.84 17.33
C TYR A 15 -8.10 -17.33 16.49
N GLY A 16 -7.33 -18.30 17.01
CA GLY A 16 -6.28 -18.97 16.25
C GLY A 16 -6.83 -19.77 15.08
N GLU A 17 -7.91 -20.54 15.30
CA GLU A 17 -8.60 -21.28 14.24
C GLU A 17 -9.12 -20.36 13.12
N TYR A 18 -9.77 -19.27 13.50
CA TYR A 18 -10.27 -18.29 12.54
C TYR A 18 -9.12 -17.64 11.76
N ALA A 19 -8.09 -17.14 12.46
CA ALA A 19 -6.93 -16.51 11.82
C ALA A 19 -6.26 -17.49 10.85
N TRP A 20 -6.04 -18.74 11.26
CA TRP A 20 -5.50 -19.78 10.39
C TRP A 20 -6.36 -20.02 9.16
N SER A 21 -7.68 -20.16 9.34
CA SER A 21 -8.62 -20.40 8.23
C SER A 21 -8.60 -19.29 7.18
N VAL A 22 -8.45 -18.03 7.60
CA VAL A 22 -8.40 -16.88 6.69
C VAL A 22 -7.03 -16.78 6.02
N ILE A 23 -5.96 -16.74 6.81
CA ILE A 23 -4.60 -16.50 6.31
C ILE A 23 -4.14 -17.63 5.38
N SER A 24 -4.41 -18.90 5.74
CA SER A 24 -4.02 -20.03 4.89
C SER A 24 -4.71 -20.02 3.52
N LYS A 25 -5.97 -19.61 3.46
CA LYS A 25 -6.71 -19.47 2.19
C LYS A 25 -6.19 -18.31 1.35
N ILE A 26 -5.85 -17.19 1.97
CA ILE A 26 -5.25 -16.04 1.29
C ILE A 26 -3.91 -16.44 0.67
N ILE A 27 -3.03 -17.09 1.44
CA ILE A 27 -1.73 -17.55 0.96
C ILE A 27 -1.90 -18.57 -0.18
N ASN A 28 -2.79 -19.55 -0.03
CA ASN A 28 -3.04 -20.53 -1.08
C ASN A 28 -3.57 -19.88 -2.37
N TYR A 29 -4.52 -18.96 -2.26
CA TYR A 29 -5.05 -18.26 -3.42
C TYR A 29 -3.97 -17.40 -4.10
N ALA A 30 -3.26 -16.57 -3.34
CA ALA A 30 -2.19 -15.74 -3.87
C ALA A 30 -1.12 -16.58 -4.58
N SER A 31 -0.72 -17.70 -3.97
CA SER A 31 0.26 -18.63 -4.55
C SER A 31 -0.22 -19.28 -5.86
N SER A 32 -1.53 -19.50 -6.01
CA SER A 32 -2.08 -20.08 -7.24
C SER A 32 -2.04 -19.12 -8.44
N LEU A 33 -1.83 -17.84 -8.19
CA LEU A 33 -1.67 -16.82 -9.23
C LEU A 33 -0.26 -16.78 -9.83
N VAL A 34 0.71 -17.46 -9.20
CA VAL A 34 2.08 -17.57 -9.69
C VAL A 34 2.28 -18.92 -10.38
N PRO A 35 2.71 -18.96 -11.64
CA PRO A 35 3.10 -17.88 -12.53
C PRO A 35 1.97 -17.36 -13.43
N GLY A 36 0.72 -17.76 -13.22
CA GLY A 36 -0.37 -17.50 -14.16
C GLY A 36 -0.71 -16.03 -14.40
N ILE A 37 -0.59 -15.19 -13.39
CA ILE A 37 -0.83 -13.74 -13.45
C ILE A 37 0.49 -12.96 -13.48
N THR A 38 1.45 -13.38 -12.65
CA THR A 38 2.80 -12.81 -12.60
C THR A 38 3.79 -13.91 -12.26
N ASP A 39 5.01 -13.82 -12.81
CA ASP A 39 6.12 -14.70 -12.43
C ASP A 39 6.75 -14.29 -11.10
N GLU A 40 6.50 -13.04 -10.69
CA GLU A 40 7.09 -12.41 -9.51
C GLU A 40 6.08 -12.31 -8.36
N PHE A 41 6.19 -13.19 -7.37
CA PHE A 41 5.28 -13.17 -6.21
C PHE A 41 5.32 -11.86 -5.42
N ASN A 42 6.43 -11.10 -5.47
CA ASN A 42 6.54 -9.78 -4.85
C ASN A 42 5.53 -8.77 -5.41
N ASP A 43 5.14 -8.89 -6.67
CA ASP A 43 4.15 -8.01 -7.30
C ASP A 43 2.78 -8.16 -6.63
N ILE A 44 2.45 -9.38 -6.21
CA ILE A 44 1.19 -9.66 -5.49
C ILE A 44 1.23 -9.02 -4.10
N ASP A 45 2.34 -9.13 -3.37
CA ASP A 45 2.51 -8.48 -2.07
C ASP A 45 2.40 -6.97 -2.20
N GLU A 46 3.01 -6.39 -3.21
CA GLU A 46 2.96 -4.96 -3.46
C GLU A 46 1.56 -4.48 -3.86
N ALA A 47 0.88 -5.23 -4.72
CA ALA A 47 -0.51 -4.94 -5.09
C ALA A 47 -1.44 -4.92 -3.87
N MET A 48 -1.27 -5.84 -2.92
CA MET A 48 -2.04 -5.86 -1.69
C MET A 48 -1.71 -4.68 -0.77
N ARG A 49 -0.44 -4.30 -0.68
CA ARG A 49 -0.03 -3.14 0.12
C ARG A 49 -0.51 -1.82 -0.49
N LEU A 50 -0.31 -1.63 -1.78
CA LEU A 50 -0.65 -0.37 -2.47
C LEU A 50 -2.15 -0.26 -2.77
N GLY A 51 -2.79 -1.36 -3.18
CA GLY A 51 -4.20 -1.34 -3.55
C GLY A 51 -5.18 -1.42 -2.38
N PHE A 52 -4.80 -2.12 -1.30
CA PHE A 52 -5.67 -2.40 -0.16
C PHE A 52 -5.12 -1.89 1.17
N ASN A 53 -4.00 -1.16 1.14
CA ASN A 53 -3.34 -0.61 2.34
C ASN A 53 -3.00 -1.68 3.41
N TRP A 54 -2.66 -2.88 2.97
CA TRP A 54 -2.22 -3.93 3.88
C TRP A 54 -0.81 -3.62 4.40
N SER A 55 -0.56 -3.94 5.65
CA SER A 55 0.79 -3.80 6.24
C SER A 55 1.78 -4.83 5.71
N LYS A 56 1.29 -5.99 5.24
CA LYS A 56 2.05 -7.10 4.66
C LYS A 56 1.25 -7.77 3.57
N GLY A 57 1.93 -8.18 2.50
CA GLY A 57 1.33 -9.03 1.49
C GLY A 57 1.29 -10.51 1.89
N PRO A 58 0.62 -11.37 1.10
CA PRO A 58 0.44 -12.79 1.41
C PRO A 58 1.74 -13.58 1.58
N PHE A 59 2.75 -13.29 0.78
CA PHE A 59 4.03 -14.00 0.83
C PHE A 59 4.91 -13.49 1.98
N GLU A 60 4.85 -12.19 2.30
CA GLU A 60 5.46 -11.64 3.52
C GLU A 60 4.84 -12.27 4.79
N MET A 61 3.52 -12.53 4.77
CA MET A 61 2.85 -13.26 5.87
C MET A 61 3.34 -14.69 5.95
N LEU A 62 3.50 -15.39 4.81
CA LEU A 62 4.01 -16.76 4.77
C LEU A 62 5.42 -16.87 5.34
N GLU A 63 6.31 -15.93 5.01
CA GLU A 63 7.66 -15.88 5.60
C GLU A 63 7.65 -15.62 7.11
N GLU A 64 6.79 -14.72 7.59
CA GLU A 64 6.68 -14.44 9.03
C GLU A 64 6.14 -15.65 9.81
N ILE A 65 5.17 -16.35 9.25
CA ILE A 65 4.65 -17.59 9.80
C ILE A 65 5.75 -18.66 9.83
N GLY A 66 6.61 -18.67 8.83
CA GLY A 66 7.62 -19.68 8.56
C GLY A 66 7.08 -20.80 7.70
N VAL A 67 7.80 -21.10 6.63
CA VAL A 67 7.40 -22.12 5.62
C VAL A 67 7.16 -23.48 6.25
N ALA A 68 8.05 -23.94 7.12
CA ALA A 68 7.91 -25.21 7.83
C ALA A 68 6.65 -25.23 8.71
N ASN A 69 6.37 -24.14 9.46
CA ASN A 69 5.19 -24.02 10.30
C ASN A 69 3.91 -24.01 9.45
N PHE A 70 3.89 -23.32 8.31
CA PHE A 70 2.77 -23.32 7.39
C PHE A 70 2.45 -24.74 6.92
N PHE A 71 3.42 -25.46 6.37
CA PHE A 71 3.22 -26.82 5.86
C PHE A 71 2.99 -27.87 6.95
N SER A 72 3.32 -27.60 8.19
CA SER A 72 2.93 -28.49 9.28
C SER A 72 1.40 -28.59 9.44
N LYS A 73 0.69 -27.49 9.15
CA LYS A 73 -0.78 -27.36 9.31
C LYS A 73 -1.51 -27.40 7.97
N TYR A 74 -0.94 -26.87 6.88
CA TYR A 74 -1.57 -26.78 5.55
C TYR A 74 -1.17 -27.97 4.68
N LYS A 75 -2.15 -28.81 4.31
CA LYS A 75 -1.91 -30.03 3.51
C LYS A 75 -2.53 -29.98 2.10
N ASN A 76 -3.46 -29.07 1.86
CA ASN A 76 -4.23 -29.01 0.61
C ASN A 76 -3.55 -28.08 -0.42
N TYR A 77 -2.28 -28.32 -0.75
CA TYR A 77 -1.52 -27.53 -1.73
C TYR A 77 -1.26 -28.26 -3.05
N GLU A 78 -1.80 -29.47 -3.22
CA GLU A 78 -1.73 -30.22 -4.47
C GLU A 78 -2.34 -29.43 -5.63
N GLY A 79 -1.61 -29.34 -6.75
CA GLY A 79 -1.98 -28.52 -7.91
C GLY A 79 -1.56 -27.04 -7.81
N ASN A 80 -1.08 -26.59 -6.66
CA ASN A 80 -0.52 -25.26 -6.50
C ASN A 80 1.01 -25.30 -6.72
N LYS A 81 1.43 -25.04 -7.96
CA LYS A 81 2.84 -25.17 -8.39
C LYS A 81 3.84 -24.37 -7.56
N PHE A 82 3.43 -23.22 -7.05
CA PHE A 82 4.29 -22.41 -6.20
C PHE A 82 4.51 -23.08 -4.85
N LEU A 83 3.43 -23.51 -4.19
CA LEU A 83 3.52 -24.16 -2.88
C LEU A 83 4.18 -25.53 -2.98
N GLU A 84 3.95 -26.30 -4.05
CA GLU A 84 4.64 -27.57 -4.28
C GLU A 84 6.17 -27.37 -4.34
N ARG A 85 6.64 -26.42 -5.17
CA ARG A 85 8.07 -26.07 -5.23
C ARG A 85 8.64 -25.60 -3.90
N LEU A 86 7.86 -24.81 -3.16
CA LEU A 86 8.29 -24.28 -1.87
C LEU A 86 8.40 -25.41 -0.82
N ALA A 87 7.47 -26.37 -0.84
CA ALA A 87 7.52 -27.54 0.04
C ALA A 87 8.75 -28.41 -0.23
N ASP A 88 9.12 -28.60 -1.51
CA ASP A 88 10.28 -29.39 -1.93
C ASP A 88 11.60 -28.73 -1.55
N THR A 89 11.71 -27.42 -1.75
CA THR A 89 12.96 -26.68 -1.49
C THR A 89 13.21 -26.41 -0.03
N LYS A 90 12.20 -26.48 0.83
CA LYS A 90 12.26 -26.12 2.26
C LYS A 90 12.91 -24.75 2.52
N ASN A 91 12.82 -23.86 1.54
CA ASN A 91 13.43 -22.55 1.61
C ASN A 91 12.59 -21.64 2.52
N GLU A 92 13.13 -21.30 3.69
CA GLU A 92 12.44 -20.50 4.69
C GLU A 92 12.42 -19.00 4.37
N LYS A 93 13.32 -18.56 3.47
CA LYS A 93 13.39 -17.16 3.03
C LYS A 93 13.46 -17.13 1.51
N PHE A 94 12.30 -16.99 0.91
CA PHE A 94 12.17 -16.94 -0.55
C PHE A 94 11.98 -15.51 -1.09
N HIS A 95 11.67 -14.55 -0.24
CA HIS A 95 11.86 -13.15 -0.60
C HIS A 95 13.36 -12.92 -0.71
N GLY A 96 13.90 -13.05 -1.90
CA GLY A 96 15.25 -12.60 -2.23
C GLY A 96 15.41 -11.13 -1.79
N VAL A 97 16.66 -10.65 -1.81
CA VAL A 97 16.91 -9.21 -1.59
C VAL A 97 15.92 -8.44 -2.45
N ARG A 98 14.97 -7.75 -1.80
CA ARG A 98 14.07 -6.82 -2.49
C ARG A 98 14.90 -6.10 -3.53
N GLN A 99 14.52 -6.20 -4.81
CA GLN A 99 15.10 -5.27 -5.77
C GLN A 99 14.98 -3.91 -5.09
N LYS A 100 16.11 -3.23 -4.86
CA LYS A 100 16.07 -1.87 -4.37
C LYS A 100 15.26 -1.12 -5.39
N TYR A 101 13.97 -0.94 -5.11
CA TYR A 101 13.19 0.03 -5.84
C TYR A 101 14.03 1.30 -5.82
N THR A 102 14.19 1.91 -6.97
CA THR A 102 14.79 3.23 -7.11
C THR A 102 14.19 4.06 -5.99
N GLU A 103 15.01 4.63 -5.13
CA GLU A 103 14.58 5.27 -3.90
C GLU A 103 13.44 6.24 -4.23
N ILE A 104 12.21 5.89 -3.83
CA ILE A 104 11.03 6.69 -4.16
C ILE A 104 11.26 8.06 -3.54
N GLU A 105 11.27 9.11 -4.36
CA GLU A 105 11.29 10.47 -3.88
C GLU A 105 9.96 10.77 -3.20
N THR A 106 9.98 10.88 -1.89
CA THR A 106 8.82 11.29 -1.11
C THR A 106 8.66 12.80 -1.18
N LEU A 107 7.41 13.28 -1.00
CA LEU A 107 7.15 14.72 -0.94
C LEU A 107 8.02 15.43 0.12
N GLY A 108 8.24 14.79 1.27
CA GLY A 108 9.12 15.31 2.32
C GLY A 108 10.58 15.45 1.90
N LYS A 109 11.08 14.60 0.99
CA LYS A 109 12.42 14.77 0.39
C LYS A 109 12.41 15.90 -0.63
N VAL A 110 11.43 15.92 -1.52
CA VAL A 110 11.29 16.95 -2.57
C VAL A 110 11.16 18.35 -1.95
N LYS A 111 10.39 18.53 -0.89
CA LYS A 111 10.23 19.80 -0.18
C LYS A 111 11.54 20.39 0.35
N LYS A 112 12.57 19.58 0.58
CA LYS A 112 13.88 20.07 1.01
C LYS A 112 14.65 20.83 -0.08
N THR A 113 14.35 20.56 -1.34
CA THR A 113 15.02 21.11 -2.51
C THR A 113 14.09 21.92 -3.42
N ALA A 114 12.79 21.70 -3.34
CA ALA A 114 11.78 22.45 -4.08
C ALA A 114 11.57 23.85 -3.48
N SER A 115 11.23 24.81 -4.34
CA SER A 115 10.84 26.15 -3.91
C SER A 115 9.33 26.22 -3.76
N ASN A 116 8.85 26.63 -2.59
CA ASN A 116 7.42 27.01 -2.47
C ASN A 116 7.22 28.31 -3.24
N ILE A 117 6.37 28.29 -4.25
CA ILE A 117 6.17 29.42 -5.19
C ILE A 117 4.83 30.11 -4.99
N ASP A 118 3.81 29.41 -4.47
CA ASP A 118 2.47 29.94 -4.22
C ASP A 118 1.69 28.97 -3.31
N GLY A 119 0.50 29.36 -2.91
CA GLY A 119 -0.40 28.55 -2.11
C GLY A 119 -1.55 29.37 -1.54
N ASN A 120 -2.44 28.66 -0.83
CA ASN A 120 -3.57 29.26 -0.11
C ASN A 120 -3.88 28.43 1.16
N SER A 121 -5.06 28.60 1.74
CA SER A 121 -5.48 27.87 2.94
C SER A 121 -5.62 26.36 2.72
N SER A 122 -5.80 25.92 1.48
CA SER A 122 -6.18 24.55 1.12
C SER A 122 -5.13 23.78 0.33
N ALA A 123 -4.11 24.47 -0.21
CA ALA A 123 -3.05 23.84 -0.97
C ALA A 123 -1.76 24.66 -0.98
N SER A 124 -0.63 23.98 -1.13
CA SER A 124 0.69 24.56 -1.39
C SER A 124 1.17 24.18 -2.78
N ILE A 125 1.84 25.12 -3.46
CA ILE A 125 2.42 24.90 -4.79
C ILE A 125 3.93 25.02 -4.70
N TYR A 126 4.63 23.98 -5.16
CA TYR A 126 6.09 23.95 -5.19
C TYR A 126 6.59 23.86 -6.62
N ARG A 127 7.76 24.46 -6.88
CA ARG A 127 8.53 24.27 -8.11
C ARG A 127 9.66 23.28 -7.84
N PHE A 128 9.67 22.20 -8.59
CA PHE A 128 10.74 21.20 -8.54
C PHE A 128 11.19 20.88 -9.98
N ASN A 129 12.41 21.26 -10.33
CA ASN A 129 12.89 21.20 -11.72
C ASN A 129 11.90 21.89 -12.68
N ASP A 130 11.46 21.19 -13.71
CA ASP A 130 10.51 21.70 -14.71
C ASP A 130 9.03 21.37 -14.39
N TYR A 131 8.74 20.89 -13.17
CA TYR A 131 7.40 20.51 -12.75
C TYR A 131 6.87 21.44 -11.68
N ASN A 132 5.55 21.62 -11.65
CA ASN A 132 4.84 22.10 -10.48
C ASN A 132 4.34 20.90 -9.66
N ILE A 133 4.39 21.05 -8.35
CA ILE A 133 3.86 20.07 -7.41
C ILE A 133 2.79 20.78 -6.58
N VAL A 134 1.60 20.19 -6.51
CA VAL A 134 0.52 20.66 -5.63
C VAL A 134 0.29 19.64 -4.53
N GLU A 135 0.33 20.12 -3.30
CA GLU A 135 -0.01 19.37 -2.10
C GLU A 135 -1.27 19.99 -1.48
N PHE A 136 -2.30 19.16 -1.26
CA PHE A 136 -3.48 19.60 -0.50
C PHE A 136 -3.17 19.59 0.99
N THR A 137 -3.56 20.65 1.71
CA THR A 137 -3.24 20.87 3.12
C THR A 137 -4.47 20.96 4.01
N THR A 138 -5.67 20.76 3.46
CA THR A 138 -6.92 20.70 4.23
C THR A 138 -6.98 19.45 5.11
N LYS A 139 -7.91 19.41 6.06
CA LYS A 139 -8.16 18.20 6.86
C LYS A 139 -8.49 17.02 5.95
N ALA A 140 -7.74 15.93 6.09
CA ALA A 140 -7.85 14.72 5.26
C ALA A 140 -7.73 14.98 3.75
N ASN A 141 -7.02 16.06 3.36
CA ASN A 141 -6.86 16.50 1.97
C ASN A 141 -8.18 16.66 1.20
N ALA A 142 -9.23 17.10 1.92
CA ALA A 142 -10.55 17.33 1.32
C ALA A 142 -10.48 18.48 0.33
N LEU A 143 -11.21 18.34 -0.78
CA LEU A 143 -11.19 19.27 -1.90
C LEU A 143 -12.24 20.36 -1.72
N ASP A 144 -11.83 21.61 -1.94
CA ASP A 144 -12.68 22.81 -1.92
C ASP A 144 -12.32 23.75 -3.09
N TYR A 145 -12.92 24.92 -3.12
CA TYR A 145 -12.65 25.90 -4.18
C TYR A 145 -11.20 26.33 -4.19
N ASP A 146 -10.59 26.58 -3.03
CA ASP A 146 -9.21 27.05 -2.93
C ASP A 146 -8.21 25.97 -3.39
N SER A 147 -8.47 24.71 -3.12
CA SER A 147 -7.64 23.60 -3.66
C SER A 147 -7.75 23.52 -5.19
N MET A 148 -8.93 23.77 -5.77
CA MET A 148 -9.11 23.80 -7.24
C MET A 148 -8.48 25.04 -7.86
N ASP A 149 -8.53 26.20 -7.19
CA ASP A 149 -7.85 27.42 -7.65
C ASP A 149 -6.32 27.24 -7.65
N ALA A 150 -5.77 26.61 -6.63
CA ALA A 150 -4.35 26.26 -6.58
C ALA A 150 -3.95 25.32 -7.74
N LEU A 151 -4.75 24.29 -8.02
CA LEU A 151 -4.51 23.43 -9.19
C LEU A 151 -4.50 24.23 -10.49
N LYS A 152 -5.48 25.10 -10.67
CA LYS A 152 -5.57 25.94 -11.87
C LYS A 152 -4.35 26.84 -12.03
N LYS A 153 -3.87 27.44 -10.96
CA LYS A 153 -2.65 28.30 -10.96
C LYS A 153 -1.40 27.51 -11.30
N ALA A 154 -1.35 26.23 -10.95
CA ALA A 154 -0.17 25.40 -11.15
C ALA A 154 -0.06 24.79 -12.56
N THR A 155 -0.98 25.08 -13.49
CA THR A 155 -1.03 24.47 -14.84
C THR A 155 -0.11 25.13 -15.87
N ASP A 156 0.69 26.12 -15.51
CA ASP A 156 1.69 26.75 -16.37
C ASP A 156 2.88 25.81 -16.69
N LYS A 157 3.01 24.72 -15.97
CA LYS A 157 4.02 23.67 -16.13
C LYS A 157 3.39 22.28 -16.03
N PRO A 158 4.10 21.21 -16.41
CA PRO A 158 3.68 19.85 -16.07
C PRO A 158 3.44 19.73 -14.56
N LEU A 159 2.31 19.14 -14.19
CA LEU A 159 1.79 19.15 -12.83
C LEU A 159 1.84 17.76 -12.20
N ILE A 160 2.37 17.68 -10.98
CA ILE A 160 2.29 16.52 -10.11
C ILE A 160 1.40 16.88 -8.92
N ILE A 161 0.39 16.07 -8.65
CA ILE A 161 -0.44 16.21 -7.45
C ILE A 161 -0.03 15.08 -6.50
N ILE A 162 0.40 15.41 -5.30
CA ILE A 162 0.93 14.43 -4.33
C ILE A 162 0.57 14.83 -2.91
N ASN A 163 0.14 13.86 -2.12
CA ASN A 163 -0.12 14.03 -0.69
C ASN A 163 0.54 12.88 0.09
N GLU A 164 1.23 13.21 1.17
CA GLU A 164 1.80 12.24 2.10
C GLU A 164 0.88 12.04 3.30
N SER A 165 -0.17 11.25 3.12
CA SER A 165 -1.07 10.86 4.21
C SER A 165 -1.59 9.45 3.96
N MET A 166 -2.34 8.89 4.91
CA MET A 166 -2.94 7.55 4.77
C MET A 166 -3.88 7.45 3.56
N GLN A 167 -4.41 8.57 3.08
CA GLN A 167 -5.28 8.64 1.91
C GLN A 167 -4.93 9.86 1.07
N PHE A 168 -5.04 9.73 -0.24
CA PHE A 168 -4.74 10.82 -1.15
C PHE A 168 -5.67 12.02 -0.93
N SER A 169 -6.98 11.79 -0.81
CA SER A 169 -8.00 12.78 -0.51
C SER A 169 -9.26 12.09 0.04
N ALA A 170 -9.95 12.75 0.97
CA ALA A 170 -11.28 12.33 1.43
C ALA A 170 -12.42 12.73 0.44
N GLY A 171 -12.09 13.33 -0.71
CA GLY A 171 -13.05 13.84 -1.66
C GLY A 171 -13.48 15.28 -1.34
N VAL A 172 -14.70 15.64 -1.73
CA VAL A 172 -15.21 17.01 -1.59
C VAL A 172 -15.40 17.39 -0.11
N ASN A 173 -14.99 18.61 0.25
CA ASN A 173 -15.22 19.19 1.57
C ASN A 173 -16.71 19.46 1.76
N LEU A 174 -17.36 18.58 2.54
CA LEU A 174 -18.83 18.66 2.76
C LEU A 174 -19.25 19.95 3.45
N SER A 175 -18.46 20.47 4.40
CA SER A 175 -18.79 21.73 5.08
C SER A 175 -18.86 22.88 4.09
N TYR A 176 -17.92 22.94 3.16
CA TYR A 176 -17.92 23.92 2.08
C TYR A 176 -19.14 23.78 1.15
N THR A 177 -19.48 22.54 0.77
CA THR A 177 -20.63 22.26 -0.09
C THR A 177 -21.95 22.69 0.60
N MET A 178 -22.09 22.47 1.91
CA MET A 178 -23.27 22.86 2.67
C MET A 178 -23.47 24.37 2.75
N GLU A 179 -22.40 25.16 2.80
CA GLU A 179 -22.48 26.63 2.77
C GLU A 179 -23.09 27.16 1.46
N PHE A 180 -22.84 26.47 0.34
CA PHE A 180 -23.42 26.81 -0.95
C PHE A 180 -24.83 26.29 -1.16
N ALA A 181 -25.17 25.14 -0.57
CA ALA A 181 -26.51 24.57 -0.69
C ALA A 181 -27.59 25.37 0.08
N ASN A 182 -27.17 26.20 1.03
CA ASN A 182 -28.06 27.04 1.85
C ASN A 182 -28.20 28.49 1.32
N LYS A 183 -27.61 28.82 0.18
CA LYS A 183 -27.77 30.10 -0.52
C LYS A 183 -28.65 29.96 -1.74
#